data_a7ca0a13d06d1969665159332b14817a
#
_entry.id   a7ca0a13d06d1969665159332b14817a
#
_cell.length_a   1.000
_cell.length_b   1.000
_cell.length_c   1.000
_cell.angle_alpha   90.00
_cell.angle_beta   90.00
_cell.angle_gamma   90.00
#
_symmetry.space_group_name_H-M   'P 1'
#
loop_
_entity.id
_entity.type
_entity.pdbx_description
1 polymer ?
#
loop_
_entity_poly.entity_id
_entity_poly.type
_entity_poly.pdbx_seq_one_letter_code
_entity_poly.pdbx_strand_id
1 'polypeptide(L)'
;KASVEFISEEYDLALIKVDEPGFFNGTVPLKFSGIPMNRDKVAIYGYPMGGDKLSITEGIVSRIEHSKYTLTTEKFLIGQTDAAINPGNSGGPVISKGKVVGVAFSGLLGADNIGYFIPTPIVEHFLNDIKDGNYDGMPKLGIIWSELESPSHRKMLGVENTSTGILIKKIKKNSPLENMLKKGDVLLKLDNYSIEYDGTVEFRKNERTDFNYVVQSKNFGELLRYEIMRDKK
;
A
#
# COMPACT_ATOMS: atom_id res chain seq x y z
N LYS A 1 10.66 -29.35 4.01
CA LYS A 1 11.12 -28.50 2.88
C LYS A 1 10.00 -27.58 2.44
N ALA A 2 10.37 -26.47 1.83
CA ALA A 2 9.42 -25.52 1.24
C ALA A 2 10.00 -24.99 -0.07
N SER A 3 9.11 -24.60 -0.99
CA SER A 3 9.43 -23.97 -2.26
C SER A 3 8.74 -22.60 -2.36
N VAL A 4 9.35 -21.69 -3.09
CA VAL A 4 8.73 -20.38 -3.40
C VAL A 4 7.89 -20.56 -4.65
N GLU A 5 6.60 -20.23 -4.60
CA GLU A 5 5.70 -20.31 -5.74
C GLU A 5 5.63 -18.98 -6.50
N PHE A 6 5.52 -17.86 -5.78
CA PHE A 6 5.46 -16.52 -6.35
C PHE A 6 6.28 -15.53 -5.53
N ILE A 7 6.82 -14.52 -6.19
CA ILE A 7 7.56 -13.41 -5.57
C ILE A 7 7.03 -12.10 -6.14
N SER A 8 6.79 -11.15 -5.26
CA SER A 8 6.57 -9.75 -5.60
C SER A 8 7.75 -8.92 -5.08
N GLU A 9 8.62 -8.47 -5.97
CA GLU A 9 9.72 -7.57 -5.60
C GLU A 9 9.22 -6.19 -5.19
N GLU A 10 8.09 -5.73 -5.77
CA GLU A 10 7.53 -4.41 -5.49
C GLU A 10 6.96 -4.30 -4.07
N TYR A 11 6.30 -5.36 -3.61
CA TYR A 11 5.69 -5.42 -2.27
C TYR A 11 6.54 -6.14 -1.23
N ASP A 12 7.71 -6.70 -1.63
CA ASP A 12 8.57 -7.54 -0.78
C ASP A 12 7.78 -8.71 -0.14
N LEU A 13 6.98 -9.37 -0.94
CA LEU A 13 6.17 -10.52 -0.54
C LEU A 13 6.54 -11.77 -1.35
N ALA A 14 6.44 -12.92 -0.72
CA ALA A 14 6.56 -14.21 -1.39
C ALA A 14 5.49 -15.19 -0.89
N LEU A 15 4.94 -15.98 -1.80
CA LEU A 15 4.12 -17.15 -1.47
C LEU A 15 5.01 -18.38 -1.39
N ILE A 16 4.98 -19.03 -0.22
CA ILE A 16 5.79 -20.22 0.06
C ILE A 16 4.86 -21.42 0.22
N LYS A 17 5.17 -22.49 -0.48
CA LYS A 17 4.51 -23.80 -0.34
C LYS A 17 5.36 -24.74 0.48
N VAL A 18 4.75 -25.38 1.46
CA VAL A 18 5.40 -26.45 2.24
C VAL A 18 5.20 -27.77 1.52
N ASP A 19 6.30 -28.46 1.21
CA ASP A 19 6.27 -29.70 0.42
C ASP A 19 5.89 -30.94 1.26
N GLU A 20 5.85 -30.83 2.58
CA GLU A 20 5.56 -31.95 3.47
C GLU A 20 4.06 -32.20 3.58
N PRO A 21 3.57 -33.37 3.14
CA PRO A 21 2.17 -33.72 3.28
C PRO A 21 1.73 -33.73 4.73
N GLY A 22 0.60 -33.07 5.02
CA GLY A 22 0.04 -33.03 6.38
C GLY A 22 0.68 -32.03 7.33
N PHE A 23 1.64 -31.21 6.88
CA PHE A 23 2.29 -30.17 7.70
C PHE A 23 1.27 -29.27 8.43
N PHE A 24 0.16 -28.97 7.78
CA PHE A 24 -0.90 -28.13 8.35
C PHE A 24 -2.00 -28.93 9.07
N ASN A 25 -1.87 -30.25 9.23
CA ASN A 25 -2.88 -31.06 9.92
C ASN A 25 -3.04 -30.59 11.37
N GLY A 26 -4.28 -30.35 11.80
CA GLY A 26 -4.58 -29.86 13.13
C GLY A 26 -4.33 -28.37 13.35
N THR A 27 -3.92 -27.62 12.31
CA THR A 27 -3.79 -26.16 12.39
C THR A 27 -5.06 -25.48 11.87
N VAL A 28 -5.33 -24.26 12.36
CA VAL A 28 -6.41 -23.40 11.88
C VAL A 28 -5.77 -22.15 11.31
N PRO A 29 -5.99 -21.83 10.01
CA PRO A 29 -5.46 -20.61 9.41
C PRO A 29 -5.96 -19.36 10.13
N LEU A 30 -5.08 -18.41 10.37
CA LEU A 30 -5.49 -17.10 10.85
C LEU A 30 -6.23 -16.34 9.75
N LYS A 31 -7.27 -15.60 10.13
CA LYS A 31 -8.02 -14.76 9.20
C LYS A 31 -7.35 -13.40 9.07
N PHE A 32 -7.38 -12.86 7.88
CA PHE A 32 -7.02 -11.46 7.64
C PHE A 32 -8.06 -10.51 8.25
N SER A 33 -7.61 -9.33 8.61
CA SER A 33 -8.44 -8.19 8.96
C SER A 33 -8.13 -7.05 7.99
N GLY A 34 -8.98 -6.03 7.93
CA GLY A 34 -8.66 -4.82 7.18
C GLY A 34 -7.52 -4.01 7.81
N ILE A 35 -7.28 -2.81 7.29
CA ILE A 35 -6.26 -1.89 7.81
C ILE A 35 -6.56 -1.56 9.28
N PRO A 36 -5.61 -1.79 10.20
CA PRO A 36 -5.80 -1.50 11.61
C PRO A 36 -5.90 0.02 11.84
N MET A 37 -6.57 0.42 12.91
CA MET A 37 -6.63 1.83 13.31
C MET A 37 -5.35 2.25 14.02
N ASN A 38 -5.01 3.54 13.93
CA ASN A 38 -3.97 4.11 14.76
C ASN A 38 -4.27 3.84 16.24
N ARG A 39 -3.26 3.45 17.01
CA ARG A 39 -3.34 2.99 18.41
C ARG A 39 -3.95 1.60 18.64
N ASP A 40 -4.37 0.88 17.61
CA ASP A 40 -4.69 -0.54 17.81
C ASP A 40 -3.45 -1.28 18.31
N LYS A 41 -3.64 -2.14 19.32
CA LYS A 41 -2.56 -3.01 19.82
C LYS A 41 -2.23 -4.07 18.78
N VAL A 42 -0.95 -4.31 18.60
CA VAL A 42 -0.40 -5.32 17.70
C VAL A 42 0.62 -6.18 18.41
N ALA A 43 0.67 -7.47 18.04
CA ALA A 43 1.70 -8.41 18.43
C ALA A 43 2.37 -8.95 17.16
N ILE A 44 3.69 -8.99 17.16
CA ILE A 44 4.52 -9.51 16.06
C ILE A 44 5.18 -10.79 16.52
N TYR A 45 5.03 -11.84 15.72
CA TYR A 45 5.54 -13.16 16.00
C TYR A 45 6.72 -13.45 15.08
N GLY A 46 7.84 -13.91 15.64
CA GLY A 46 9.03 -14.20 14.84
C GLY A 46 10.11 -14.94 15.59
N TYR A 47 11.22 -15.18 14.93
CA TYR A 47 12.41 -15.84 15.48
C TYR A 47 13.61 -14.89 15.37
N PRO A 48 13.73 -13.91 16.27
CA PRO A 48 14.82 -12.93 16.21
C PRO A 48 16.18 -13.62 16.34
N MET A 49 17.21 -13.00 15.75
CA MET A 49 18.57 -13.52 15.79
C MET A 49 19.03 -13.80 17.22
N GLY A 50 19.59 -14.99 17.43
CA GLY A 50 20.06 -15.46 18.72
C GLY A 50 19.06 -16.29 19.53
N GLY A 51 17.87 -16.60 18.98
CA GLY A 51 16.87 -17.43 19.64
C GLY A 51 16.31 -18.53 18.72
N ASP A 52 16.23 -19.76 19.27
CA ASP A 52 15.58 -20.90 18.61
C ASP A 52 14.08 -21.01 18.98
N LYS A 53 13.59 -20.07 19.80
CA LYS A 53 12.21 -20.06 20.28
C LYS A 53 11.45 -18.91 19.67
N LEU A 54 10.14 -19.14 19.46
CA LEU A 54 9.21 -18.10 19.04
C LEU A 54 9.24 -16.94 20.03
N SER A 55 9.45 -15.75 19.51
CA SER A 55 9.39 -14.48 20.24
C SER A 55 8.14 -13.71 19.84
N ILE A 56 7.59 -12.99 20.80
CA ILE A 56 6.44 -12.11 20.60
C ILE A 56 6.85 -10.73 21.09
N THR A 57 6.74 -9.73 20.21
CA THR A 57 6.90 -8.32 20.56
C THR A 57 5.55 -7.63 20.43
N GLU A 58 5.25 -6.72 21.36
CA GLU A 58 3.97 -6.01 21.40
C GLU A 58 4.19 -4.51 21.28
N GLY A 59 3.22 -3.83 20.69
CA GLY A 59 3.16 -2.39 20.56
C GLY A 59 1.81 -1.93 20.02
N ILE A 60 1.80 -0.74 19.42
CA ILE A 60 0.61 -0.17 18.78
C ILE A 60 0.89 0.22 17.34
N VAL A 61 -0.15 0.36 16.55
CA VAL A 61 -0.06 1.00 15.25
C VAL A 61 0.17 2.50 15.45
N SER A 62 1.31 3.01 15.03
CA SER A 62 1.68 4.42 15.16
C SER A 62 1.05 5.26 14.06
N ARG A 63 1.07 4.76 12.81
CA ARG A 63 0.43 5.37 11.65
C ARG A 63 0.29 4.40 10.48
N ILE A 64 -0.59 4.76 9.55
CA ILE A 64 -0.72 4.13 8.24
C ILE A 64 -0.46 5.21 7.19
N GLU A 65 0.46 4.98 6.29
CA GLU A 65 0.84 5.97 5.28
C GLU A 65 1.24 5.33 3.95
N HIS A 66 1.10 6.07 2.87
CA HIS A 66 1.65 5.72 1.57
C HIS A 66 3.08 6.25 1.51
N SER A 67 4.05 5.40 1.69
CA SER A 67 5.45 5.77 1.82
C SER A 67 6.36 4.93 0.95
N LYS A 68 7.56 5.45 0.72
CA LYS A 68 8.58 4.73 -0.04
C LYS A 68 9.11 3.57 0.80
N TYR A 69 9.10 2.39 0.19
CA TYR A 69 9.73 1.22 0.78
C TYR A 69 11.26 1.34 0.72
N THR A 70 11.93 0.91 1.77
CA THR A 70 13.39 1.12 1.92
C THR A 70 14.23 0.32 0.94
N LEU A 71 13.76 -0.86 0.54
CA LEU A 71 14.50 -1.78 -0.35
C LEU A 71 14.12 -1.62 -1.83
N THR A 72 13.01 -0.95 -2.14
CA THR A 72 12.57 -0.68 -3.51
C THR A 72 12.41 0.82 -3.74
N THR A 73 12.21 1.23 -5.00
CA THR A 73 11.87 2.63 -5.32
C THR A 73 10.38 2.90 -5.25
N GLU A 74 9.59 1.86 -5.01
CA GLU A 74 8.13 1.93 -5.04
C GLU A 74 7.57 2.57 -3.77
N LYS A 75 6.40 3.19 -3.94
CA LYS A 75 5.61 3.72 -2.83
C LYS A 75 4.30 2.94 -2.78
N PHE A 76 3.93 2.49 -1.60
CA PHE A 76 2.65 1.84 -1.34
C PHE A 76 2.23 2.03 0.12
N LEU A 77 1.04 1.56 0.46
CA LEU A 77 0.52 1.68 1.81
C LEU A 77 1.32 0.81 2.77
N ILE A 78 1.90 1.41 3.80
CA ILE A 78 2.63 0.73 4.88
C ILE A 78 2.06 1.12 6.23
N GLY A 79 2.18 0.21 7.19
CA GLY A 79 1.90 0.46 8.60
C GLY A 79 3.17 0.64 9.40
N GLN A 80 3.20 1.63 10.27
CA GLN A 80 4.25 1.80 11.27
C GLN A 80 3.76 1.37 12.65
N THR A 81 4.63 0.74 13.41
CA THR A 81 4.40 0.31 14.80
C THR A 81 5.61 0.64 15.67
N ASP A 82 5.38 0.80 16.96
CA ASP A 82 6.42 0.90 17.97
C ASP A 82 6.84 -0.47 18.55
N ALA A 83 6.14 -1.56 18.15
CA ALA A 83 6.59 -2.90 18.45
C ALA A 83 7.96 -3.17 17.82
N ALA A 84 8.87 -3.74 18.59
CA ALA A 84 10.23 -4.00 18.14
C ALA A 84 10.24 -5.01 16.98
N ILE A 85 10.78 -4.58 15.83
CA ILE A 85 11.06 -5.45 14.68
C ILE A 85 12.57 -5.54 14.52
N ASN A 86 13.10 -6.70 14.90
CA ASN A 86 14.51 -7.04 14.78
C ASN A 86 14.72 -8.05 13.65
N PRO A 87 15.96 -8.19 13.13
CA PRO A 87 16.27 -9.26 12.18
C PRO A 87 15.80 -10.63 12.70
N GLY A 88 14.99 -11.34 11.88
CA GLY A 88 14.31 -12.58 12.23
C GLY A 88 12.81 -12.45 12.55
N ASN A 89 12.30 -11.24 12.75
CA ASN A 89 10.85 -10.97 12.81
C ASN A 89 10.26 -10.67 11.44
N SER A 90 11.06 -10.26 10.46
CA SER A 90 10.62 -9.98 9.09
C SER A 90 10.00 -11.22 8.45
N GLY A 91 8.86 -11.04 7.76
CA GLY A 91 8.03 -12.12 7.24
C GLY A 91 7.04 -12.70 8.27
N GLY A 92 7.19 -12.35 9.56
CA GLY A 92 6.27 -12.75 10.62
C GLY A 92 4.93 -12.00 10.57
N PRO A 93 3.85 -12.62 11.07
CA PRO A 93 2.53 -11.99 11.10
C PRO A 93 2.47 -10.88 12.15
N VAL A 94 1.83 -9.77 11.75
CA VAL A 94 1.39 -8.72 12.68
C VAL A 94 -0.06 -8.99 13.02
N ILE A 95 -0.35 -9.23 14.28
CA ILE A 95 -1.66 -9.68 14.77
C ILE A 95 -2.29 -8.59 15.62
N SER A 96 -3.55 -8.29 15.36
CA SER A 96 -4.41 -7.44 16.19
C SER A 96 -5.76 -8.13 16.41
N LYS A 97 -6.23 -8.17 17.65
CA LYS A 97 -7.54 -8.75 18.00
C LYS A 97 -7.73 -10.18 17.45
N GLY A 98 -6.64 -10.99 17.46
CA GLY A 98 -6.65 -12.39 17.00
C GLY A 98 -6.70 -12.58 15.48
N LYS A 99 -6.49 -11.53 14.69
CA LYS A 99 -6.44 -11.57 13.22
C LYS A 99 -5.16 -10.98 12.69
N VAL A 100 -4.72 -11.44 11.54
CA VAL A 100 -3.56 -10.86 10.83
C VAL A 100 -3.96 -9.51 10.24
N VAL A 101 -3.20 -8.47 10.56
CA VAL A 101 -3.36 -7.10 10.03
C VAL A 101 -2.23 -6.72 9.08
N GLY A 102 -1.20 -7.55 8.99
CA GLY A 102 -0.08 -7.33 8.07
C GLY A 102 1.05 -8.32 8.27
N VAL A 103 2.11 -8.11 7.49
CA VAL A 103 3.36 -8.87 7.53
C VAL A 103 4.49 -7.91 7.91
N ALA A 104 5.24 -8.22 8.97
CA ALA A 104 6.39 -7.43 9.40
C ALA A 104 7.51 -7.49 8.36
N PHE A 105 8.14 -6.37 8.03
CA PHE A 105 9.20 -6.37 7.02
C PHE A 105 10.50 -5.69 7.43
N SER A 106 10.48 -4.61 8.20
CA SER A 106 11.69 -3.85 8.51
C SER A 106 11.54 -3.01 9.78
N GLY A 107 12.67 -2.80 10.48
CA GLY A 107 12.84 -1.67 11.38
C GLY A 107 13.64 -0.57 10.69
N LEU A 108 13.55 0.67 11.15
CA LEU A 108 14.39 1.75 10.68
C LEU A 108 15.77 1.64 11.33
N LEU A 109 16.81 1.39 10.53
CA LEU A 109 18.18 1.34 11.03
C LEU A 109 18.58 2.67 11.67
N GLY A 110 19.03 2.60 12.91
CA GLY A 110 19.47 3.79 13.67
C GLY A 110 18.33 4.56 14.35
N ALA A 111 17.11 4.04 14.35
CA ALA A 111 15.99 4.58 15.14
C ALA A 111 15.41 3.49 16.03
N ASP A 112 15.15 3.83 17.29
CA ASP A 112 14.50 2.95 18.24
C ASP A 112 12.98 3.00 18.07
N ASN A 113 12.33 1.85 18.27
CA ASN A 113 10.86 1.73 18.29
C ASN A 113 10.17 2.21 16.99
N ILE A 114 10.81 2.00 15.85
CA ILE A 114 10.20 2.21 14.54
C ILE A 114 10.28 0.91 13.75
N GLY A 115 9.15 0.21 13.69
CA GLY A 115 8.94 -0.97 12.88
C GLY A 115 7.91 -0.72 11.80
N TYR A 116 8.01 -1.44 10.68
CA TYR A 116 7.10 -1.33 9.56
C TYR A 116 6.50 -2.68 9.19
N PHE A 117 5.25 -2.66 8.72
CA PHE A 117 4.56 -3.84 8.24
C PHE A 117 3.78 -3.54 6.96
N ILE A 118 3.64 -4.54 6.13
CA ILE A 118 2.82 -4.52 4.92
C ILE A 118 1.38 -4.84 5.34
N PRO A 119 0.41 -3.90 5.22
CA PRO A 119 -0.97 -4.13 5.65
C PRO A 119 -1.67 -5.21 4.81
N THR A 120 -2.61 -5.91 5.43
CA THR A 120 -3.35 -7.01 4.78
C THR A 120 -3.99 -6.67 3.44
N PRO A 121 -4.50 -5.47 3.12
CA PRO A 121 -5.01 -5.20 1.78
C PRO A 121 -3.94 -5.35 0.67
N ILE A 122 -2.68 -5.03 0.96
CA ILE A 122 -1.58 -5.26 0.02
C ILE A 122 -1.29 -6.75 -0.12
N VAL A 123 -1.31 -7.50 1.00
CA VAL A 123 -1.14 -8.96 0.98
C VAL A 123 -2.29 -9.62 0.21
N GLU A 124 -3.53 -9.20 0.45
CA GLU A 124 -4.72 -9.71 -0.26
C GLU A 124 -4.67 -9.36 -1.76
N HIS A 125 -4.19 -8.17 -2.12
CA HIS A 125 -3.97 -7.78 -3.52
C HIS A 125 -2.98 -8.75 -4.18
N PHE A 126 -1.81 -8.96 -3.58
CA PHE A 126 -0.82 -9.92 -4.09
C PHE A 126 -1.40 -11.34 -4.24
N LEU A 127 -2.14 -11.82 -3.22
CA LEU A 127 -2.77 -13.14 -3.28
C LEU A 127 -3.89 -13.23 -4.33
N ASN A 128 -4.59 -12.12 -4.61
CA ASN A 128 -5.60 -12.08 -5.67
C ASN A 128 -4.97 -12.05 -7.05
N ASP A 129 -3.89 -11.31 -7.21
CA ASP A 129 -3.14 -11.19 -8.46
C ASP A 129 -2.65 -12.55 -8.97
N ILE A 130 -2.06 -13.35 -8.10
CA ILE A 130 -1.48 -14.66 -8.45
C ILE A 130 -2.50 -15.80 -8.61
N LYS A 131 -3.81 -15.57 -8.44
CA LYS A 131 -4.84 -16.64 -8.50
C LYS A 131 -4.98 -17.30 -9.86
N ASP A 132 -4.68 -16.58 -10.93
CA ASP A 132 -4.72 -17.11 -12.30
C ASP A 132 -3.42 -17.80 -12.70
N GLY A 133 -2.42 -17.82 -11.80
CA GLY A 133 -1.11 -18.45 -12.03
C GLY A 133 -0.05 -17.48 -12.58
N ASN A 134 -0.39 -16.19 -12.72
CA ASN A 134 0.55 -15.14 -13.15
C ASN A 134 0.66 -14.07 -12.07
N TYR A 135 1.79 -13.36 -12.06
CA TYR A 135 1.97 -12.17 -11.25
C TYR A 135 2.06 -10.96 -12.17
N ASP A 136 1.04 -10.12 -12.16
CA ASP A 136 0.96 -8.91 -13.00
C ASP A 136 1.61 -7.69 -12.35
N GLY A 137 1.65 -7.64 -11.02
CA GLY A 137 2.36 -6.63 -10.23
C GLY A 137 1.53 -5.44 -9.80
N MET A 138 2.20 -4.33 -9.50
CA MET A 138 1.59 -3.11 -8.96
C MET A 138 1.04 -2.21 -10.08
N PRO A 139 -0.28 -1.93 -10.12
CA PRO A 139 -0.85 -1.02 -11.11
C PRO A 139 -0.33 0.41 -10.95
N LYS A 140 -0.06 1.08 -12.09
CA LYS A 140 0.46 2.46 -12.13
C LYS A 140 -0.23 3.26 -13.24
N LEU A 141 -0.59 4.50 -12.96
CA LEU A 141 -1.16 5.40 -13.97
C LEU A 141 -0.14 5.87 -15.02
N GLY A 142 1.14 5.83 -14.69
CA GLY A 142 2.17 6.31 -15.61
C GLY A 142 2.08 7.81 -15.91
N ILE A 143 1.73 8.64 -14.94
CA ILE A 143 1.67 10.09 -15.03
C ILE A 143 2.76 10.77 -14.21
N ILE A 144 3.11 12.00 -14.60
CA ILE A 144 3.86 12.95 -13.78
C ILE A 144 2.92 14.11 -13.51
N TRP A 145 2.77 14.48 -12.26
CA TRP A 145 1.82 15.48 -11.81
C TRP A 145 2.45 16.50 -10.87
N SER A 146 1.72 17.55 -10.53
CA SER A 146 2.10 18.51 -9.50
C SER A 146 0.87 18.93 -8.69
N GLU A 147 1.13 19.29 -7.46
CA GLU A 147 0.19 19.91 -6.54
C GLU A 147 -0.36 21.23 -7.09
N LEU A 148 -1.57 21.60 -6.65
CA LEU A 148 -2.24 22.84 -7.01
C LEU A 148 -2.50 23.71 -5.77
N GLU A 149 -1.49 23.89 -4.94
CA GLU A 149 -1.58 24.69 -3.71
C GLU A 149 -1.91 26.17 -3.98
N SER A 150 -1.35 26.74 -5.07
CA SER A 150 -1.53 28.17 -5.41
C SER A 150 -2.97 28.49 -5.82
N PRO A 151 -3.69 29.38 -5.10
CA PRO A 151 -5.04 29.81 -5.48
C PRO A 151 -5.09 30.47 -6.85
N SER A 152 -4.07 31.24 -7.21
CA SER A 152 -3.96 31.89 -8.54
C SER A 152 -3.84 30.87 -9.65
N HIS A 153 -3.08 29.79 -9.42
CA HIS A 153 -2.94 28.71 -10.38
C HIS A 153 -4.25 27.94 -10.54
N ARG A 154 -4.95 27.62 -9.42
CA ARG A 154 -6.30 27.02 -9.48
C ARG A 154 -7.28 27.86 -10.25
N LYS A 155 -7.30 29.18 -10.04
CA LYS A 155 -8.15 30.12 -10.78
C LYS A 155 -7.85 30.09 -12.28
N MET A 156 -6.58 30.08 -12.64
CA MET A 156 -6.18 29.98 -14.06
C MET A 156 -6.71 28.71 -14.73
N LEU A 157 -6.76 27.59 -13.99
CA LEU A 157 -7.21 26.29 -14.47
C LEU A 157 -8.72 26.06 -14.33
N GLY A 158 -9.46 27.00 -13.72
CA GLY A 158 -10.92 26.89 -13.56
C GLY A 158 -11.36 26.00 -12.40
N VAL A 159 -10.48 25.76 -11.42
CA VAL A 159 -10.75 24.93 -10.23
C VAL A 159 -10.62 25.72 -8.91
N GLU A 160 -10.80 27.05 -8.98
CA GLU A 160 -10.65 27.96 -7.84
C GLU A 160 -11.63 27.72 -6.70
N ASN A 161 -12.81 27.21 -7.01
CA ASN A 161 -13.89 26.98 -6.04
C ASN A 161 -13.86 25.56 -5.45
N THR A 162 -12.82 24.79 -5.71
CA THR A 162 -12.66 23.43 -5.23
C THR A 162 -11.35 23.29 -4.45
N SER A 163 -11.32 22.40 -3.47
CA SER A 163 -10.06 21.94 -2.85
C SER A 163 -9.42 20.79 -3.62
N THR A 164 -10.06 20.35 -4.74
CA THR A 164 -9.71 19.12 -5.43
C THR A 164 -8.91 19.36 -6.69
N GLY A 165 -8.05 18.42 -7.00
CA GLY A 165 -7.38 18.27 -8.28
C GLY A 165 -5.87 18.44 -8.24
N ILE A 166 -5.20 17.61 -9.02
CA ILE A 166 -3.76 17.64 -9.29
C ILE A 166 -3.53 17.92 -10.78
N LEU A 167 -2.47 18.68 -11.10
CA LEU A 167 -2.18 19.03 -12.48
C LEU A 167 -1.34 17.96 -13.16
N ILE A 168 -1.81 17.44 -14.28
CA ILE A 168 -1.06 16.51 -15.12
C ILE A 168 0.04 17.26 -15.89
N LYS A 169 1.29 16.97 -15.58
CA LYS A 169 2.49 17.57 -16.21
C LYS A 169 2.95 16.78 -17.43
N LYS A 170 2.85 15.45 -17.34
CA LYS A 170 3.28 14.55 -18.42
C LYS A 170 2.61 13.18 -18.24
N ILE A 171 2.26 12.56 -19.35
CA ILE A 171 1.89 11.14 -19.43
C ILE A 171 3.11 10.38 -19.96
N LYS A 172 3.50 9.30 -19.29
CA LYS A 172 4.61 8.45 -19.73
C LYS A 172 4.17 7.65 -20.96
N LYS A 173 5.10 7.36 -21.83
CA LYS A 173 4.87 6.46 -22.97
C LYS A 173 4.43 5.08 -22.44
N ASN A 174 3.48 4.46 -23.11
CA ASN A 174 2.85 3.19 -22.74
C ASN A 174 2.03 3.27 -21.43
N SER A 175 1.69 4.46 -20.96
CA SER A 175 0.70 4.63 -19.90
C SER A 175 -0.68 4.15 -20.37
N PRO A 176 -1.49 3.50 -19.53
CA PRO A 176 -2.88 3.19 -19.88
C PRO A 176 -3.72 4.45 -20.20
N LEU A 177 -3.23 5.63 -19.80
CA LEU A 177 -3.90 6.92 -19.98
C LEU A 177 -3.34 7.75 -21.16
N GLU A 178 -2.39 7.21 -21.96
CA GLU A 178 -1.67 7.96 -22.99
C GLU A 178 -2.59 8.62 -24.03
N ASN A 179 -3.70 7.99 -24.39
CA ASN A 179 -4.66 8.51 -25.34
C ASN A 179 -5.91 9.15 -24.70
N MET A 180 -5.98 9.18 -23.39
CA MET A 180 -7.14 9.64 -22.62
C MET A 180 -6.88 10.98 -21.95
N LEU A 181 -5.73 11.13 -21.31
CA LEU A 181 -5.30 12.35 -20.64
C LEU A 181 -4.33 13.16 -21.49
N LYS A 182 -4.23 14.45 -21.18
CA LYS A 182 -3.29 15.39 -21.80
C LYS A 182 -2.54 16.17 -20.72
N LYS A 183 -1.36 16.65 -21.09
CA LYS A 183 -0.68 17.67 -20.28
C LYS A 183 -1.59 18.89 -20.12
N GLY A 184 -1.76 19.35 -18.89
CA GLY A 184 -2.62 20.49 -18.56
C GLY A 184 -3.98 20.08 -18.01
N ASP A 185 -4.41 18.82 -18.12
CA ASP A 185 -5.60 18.33 -17.43
C ASP A 185 -5.43 18.43 -15.93
N VAL A 186 -6.50 18.69 -15.21
CA VAL A 186 -6.57 18.58 -13.76
C VAL A 186 -7.35 17.32 -13.41
N LEU A 187 -6.68 16.35 -12.79
CA LEU A 187 -7.31 15.11 -12.34
C LEU A 187 -7.99 15.37 -11.00
N LEU A 188 -9.33 15.28 -10.98
CA LEU A 188 -10.18 15.64 -9.83
C LEU A 188 -10.55 14.44 -8.97
N LYS A 189 -10.85 13.29 -9.61
CA LYS A 189 -11.30 12.08 -8.91
C LYS A 189 -10.76 10.82 -9.55
N LEU A 190 -10.62 9.80 -8.72
CA LEU A 190 -10.45 8.41 -9.13
C LEU A 190 -11.53 7.57 -8.42
N ASP A 191 -12.38 6.88 -9.19
CA ASP A 191 -13.59 6.23 -8.70
C ASP A 191 -14.43 7.20 -7.83
N ASN A 192 -14.67 6.84 -6.56
CA ASN A 192 -15.41 7.66 -5.60
C ASN A 192 -14.50 8.58 -4.76
N TYR A 193 -13.19 8.60 -5.01
CA TYR A 193 -12.22 9.35 -4.21
C TYR A 193 -11.93 10.70 -4.86
N SER A 194 -12.29 11.80 -4.20
CA SER A 194 -11.85 13.14 -4.58
C SER A 194 -10.38 13.31 -4.22
N ILE A 195 -9.57 13.75 -5.21
CA ILE A 195 -8.15 14.02 -5.02
C ILE A 195 -8.03 15.49 -4.60
N GLU A 196 -7.49 15.75 -3.40
CA GLU A 196 -7.20 17.11 -2.97
C GLU A 196 -6.03 17.71 -3.76
N TYR A 197 -5.87 19.03 -3.66
CA TYR A 197 -4.83 19.75 -4.39
C TYR A 197 -3.39 19.34 -4.03
N ASP A 198 -3.20 18.68 -2.89
CA ASP A 198 -1.94 18.10 -2.41
C ASP A 198 -1.69 16.65 -2.90
N GLY A 199 -2.62 16.10 -3.70
CA GLY A 199 -2.54 14.73 -4.21
C GLY A 199 -3.01 13.66 -3.24
N THR A 200 -3.69 14.03 -2.15
CA THR A 200 -4.22 13.05 -1.20
C THR A 200 -5.69 12.72 -1.45
N VAL A 201 -6.11 11.54 -0.98
CA VAL A 201 -7.50 11.08 -0.95
C VAL A 201 -7.86 10.66 0.48
N GLU A 202 -9.12 10.81 0.88
CA GLU A 202 -9.61 10.27 2.13
C GLU A 202 -9.86 8.77 1.98
N PHE A 203 -8.94 7.93 2.45
CA PHE A 203 -9.04 6.48 2.32
C PHE A 203 -9.88 5.84 3.44
N ARG A 204 -10.02 6.54 4.55
CA ARG A 204 -10.96 6.27 5.65
C ARG A 204 -11.26 7.56 6.39
N LYS A 205 -12.35 7.57 7.17
CA LYS A 205 -12.86 8.77 7.84
C LYS A 205 -11.78 9.56 8.58
N ASN A 206 -11.58 10.81 8.19
CA ASN A 206 -10.57 11.74 8.72
C ASN A 206 -9.11 11.32 8.54
N GLU A 207 -8.83 10.37 7.66
CA GLU A 207 -7.46 9.96 7.35
C GLU A 207 -7.23 9.98 5.84
N ARG A 208 -6.15 10.62 5.45
CA ARG A 208 -5.79 10.83 4.05
C ARG A 208 -4.49 10.12 3.71
N THR A 209 -4.39 9.71 2.46
CA THR A 209 -3.18 9.10 1.91
C THR A 209 -2.98 9.52 0.44
N ASP A 210 -1.85 9.21 -0.16
CA ASP A 210 -1.56 9.47 -1.58
C ASP A 210 -2.62 8.80 -2.49
N PHE A 211 -3.08 9.48 -3.53
CA PHE A 211 -4.12 8.99 -4.46
C PHE A 211 -3.73 7.69 -5.19
N ASN A 212 -2.43 7.37 -5.28
CA ASN A 212 -1.99 6.08 -5.84
C ASN A 212 -2.52 4.88 -5.04
N TYR A 213 -2.92 5.07 -3.78
CA TYR A 213 -3.64 4.05 -3.02
C TYR A 213 -4.85 3.51 -3.78
N VAL A 214 -5.63 4.38 -4.41
CA VAL A 214 -6.83 3.98 -5.18
C VAL A 214 -6.43 3.14 -6.40
N VAL A 215 -5.35 3.53 -7.08
CA VAL A 215 -4.83 2.80 -8.23
C VAL A 215 -4.32 1.41 -7.82
N GLN A 216 -3.53 1.36 -6.76
CA GLN A 216 -2.89 0.15 -6.26
C GLN A 216 -3.85 -0.82 -5.55
N SER A 217 -5.07 -0.36 -5.25
CA SER A 217 -6.14 -1.24 -4.75
C SER A 217 -6.87 -2.01 -5.86
N LYS A 218 -6.57 -1.73 -7.15
CA LYS A 218 -7.14 -2.42 -8.30
C LYS A 218 -6.26 -3.57 -8.75
N ASN A 219 -6.89 -4.64 -9.25
CA ASN A 219 -6.18 -5.66 -10.01
C ASN A 219 -6.11 -5.27 -11.49
N PHE A 220 -5.15 -5.84 -12.23
CA PHE A 220 -5.10 -5.65 -13.67
C PHE A 220 -6.39 -6.12 -14.33
N GLY A 221 -6.87 -5.35 -15.34
CA GLY A 221 -8.15 -5.59 -16.00
C GLY A 221 -9.36 -4.98 -15.32
N GLU A 222 -9.26 -4.49 -14.08
CA GLU A 222 -10.34 -3.77 -13.44
C GLU A 222 -10.47 -2.33 -13.96
N LEU A 223 -11.71 -1.86 -14.07
CA LEU A 223 -11.99 -0.50 -14.51
C LEU A 223 -11.70 0.50 -13.39
N LEU A 224 -10.97 1.55 -13.76
CA LEU A 224 -10.75 2.73 -12.93
C LEU A 224 -11.42 3.94 -13.61
N ARG A 225 -12.42 4.52 -12.96
CA ARG A 225 -13.08 5.75 -13.45
C ARG A 225 -12.30 6.96 -12.99
N TYR A 226 -12.27 7.99 -13.84
CA TYR A 226 -11.63 9.26 -13.48
C TYR A 226 -12.48 10.45 -13.92
N GLU A 227 -12.38 11.53 -13.19
CA GLU A 227 -12.98 12.83 -13.50
C GLU A 227 -11.87 13.86 -13.65
N ILE A 228 -11.94 14.65 -14.72
CA ILE A 228 -10.96 15.68 -15.03
C ILE A 228 -11.62 17.02 -15.31
N MET A 229 -10.86 18.10 -15.12
CA MET A 229 -11.12 19.40 -15.70
C MET A 229 -10.14 19.60 -16.86
N ARG A 230 -10.68 19.89 -18.04
CA ARG A 230 -9.92 20.23 -19.25
C ARG A 230 -10.46 21.51 -19.84
N ASP A 231 -9.60 22.49 -20.14
CA ASP A 231 -9.98 23.77 -20.73
C ASP A 231 -11.15 24.46 -19.98
N LYS A 232 -11.14 24.37 -18.64
CA LYS A 232 -12.18 24.91 -17.73
C LYS A 232 -13.57 24.28 -17.90
N LYS A 233 -13.64 23.08 -18.42
CA LYS A 233 -14.88 22.29 -18.63
C LYS A 233 -14.74 20.88 -18.07
#